data_46c983274a5b32b78135faf8e6515aeb
#
_entry.id   46c983274a5b32b78135faf8e6515aeb
#
_cell.length_a   1.000
_cell.length_b   1.000
_cell.length_c   1.000
_cell.angle_alpha   90.00
_cell.angle_beta   90.00
_cell.angle_gamma   90.00
#
_symmetry.space_group_name_H-M   'P 1'
#
loop_
_entity.id
_entity.type
_entity.pdbx_description
1 polymer ?
#
loop_
_entity_poly.entity_id
_entity_poly.type
_entity_poly.pdbx_seq_one_letter_code
_entity_poly.pdbx_strand_id
1 'polypeptide(L)'
;MSVYVLVSGGWLGGWCWQRVARRLREEGHDVYPSTLTGLGERIHLASPEVDLDTHITDVVNLIEFEDLHDVVLLGHSYAGLVVTGVADRVPDRISQLVYLDTGALPDGTVLIETFQSEARRHIEQQVEEAGGGWRFPMPPQEELATFGSLEGLSDADLELLRSCAVDQPFGTFTQPLRLQNPAREALPKVGILCSFSLEEVQAIIASGNPLFREMAGPNWRFVELPTGHYPMFSRPDDLATVLLELPSGATSYDDGQRST
;
A
#
# COMPACT_ATOMS: atom_id res chain seq x y z
N MET A 1 -14.99 1.19 17.54
CA MET A 1 -14.05 2.27 17.17
C MET A 1 -12.76 1.57 16.77
N SER A 2 -12.30 1.79 15.55
CA SER A 2 -11.05 1.18 15.02
C SER A 2 -10.04 2.28 14.73
N VAL A 3 -8.76 1.93 14.73
CA VAL A 3 -7.65 2.83 14.38
C VAL A 3 -7.16 2.45 12.97
N TYR A 4 -7.20 3.38 12.04
CA TYR A 4 -6.73 3.19 10.67
C TYR A 4 -5.45 3.99 10.43
N VAL A 5 -4.40 3.32 9.94
CA VAL A 5 -3.22 3.99 9.37
C VAL A 5 -3.22 3.74 7.87
N LEU A 6 -3.29 4.81 7.08
CA LEU A 6 -3.44 4.77 5.63
C LEU A 6 -2.14 5.24 4.96
N VAL A 7 -1.44 4.32 4.29
CA VAL A 7 -0.14 4.59 3.64
C VAL A 7 -0.33 4.67 2.13
N SER A 8 0.10 5.79 1.53
CA SER A 8 -0.07 6.06 0.10
C SER A 8 0.97 5.35 -0.76
N GLY A 9 0.60 5.09 -2.01
CA GLY A 9 1.48 4.58 -3.05
C GLY A 9 2.58 5.57 -3.47
N GLY A 10 3.38 5.17 -4.46
CA GLY A 10 4.45 5.99 -5.00
C GLY A 10 3.97 7.37 -5.44
N TRP A 11 4.83 8.38 -5.33
CA TRP A 11 4.62 9.80 -5.67
C TRP A 11 3.57 10.54 -4.84
N LEU A 12 2.77 9.82 -4.04
CA LEU A 12 1.63 10.37 -3.31
C LEU A 12 2.01 10.68 -1.85
N GLY A 13 1.18 11.47 -1.18
CA GLY A 13 1.23 11.73 0.26
C GLY A 13 -0.11 11.47 0.92
N GLY A 14 -0.20 11.69 2.22
CA GLY A 14 -1.43 11.50 3.01
C GLY A 14 -2.64 12.29 2.48
N TRP A 15 -2.40 13.34 1.69
CA TRP A 15 -3.43 14.14 1.04
C TRP A 15 -4.38 13.33 0.15
N CYS A 16 -3.91 12.24 -0.45
CA CYS A 16 -4.74 11.40 -1.32
C CYS A 16 -5.88 10.68 -0.57
N TRP A 17 -5.74 10.52 0.74
CA TRP A 17 -6.72 9.84 1.60
C TRP A 17 -7.82 10.73 2.14
N GLN A 18 -7.82 12.05 1.87
CA GLN A 18 -8.72 13.01 2.52
C GLN A 18 -10.21 12.62 2.43
N ARG A 19 -10.67 12.11 1.27
CA ARG A 19 -12.08 11.72 1.07
C ARG A 19 -12.42 10.49 1.90
N VAL A 20 -11.59 9.46 1.85
CA VAL A 20 -11.74 8.21 2.61
C VAL A 20 -11.65 8.47 4.12
N ALA A 21 -10.62 9.21 4.55
CA ALA A 21 -10.40 9.52 5.95
C ALA A 21 -11.54 10.30 6.57
N ARG A 22 -12.14 11.25 5.82
CA ARG A 22 -13.32 11.98 6.27
C ARG A 22 -14.47 11.02 6.53
N ARG A 23 -14.77 10.12 5.60
CA ARG A 23 -15.86 9.16 5.70
C ARG A 23 -15.69 8.22 6.90
N LEU A 24 -14.48 7.68 7.10
CA LEU A 24 -14.18 6.83 8.26
C LEU A 24 -14.32 7.59 9.60
N ARG A 25 -13.89 8.86 9.66
CA ARG A 25 -14.04 9.71 10.85
C ARG A 25 -15.49 10.06 11.16
N GLU A 26 -16.34 10.26 10.15
CA GLU A 26 -17.79 10.46 10.31
C GLU A 26 -18.47 9.25 10.97
N GLU A 27 -17.92 8.05 10.79
CA GLU A 27 -18.39 6.81 11.44
C GLU A 27 -17.70 6.55 12.80
N GLY A 28 -16.95 7.54 13.33
CA GLY A 28 -16.39 7.50 14.68
C GLY A 28 -15.07 6.73 14.82
N HIS A 29 -14.29 6.60 13.75
CA HIS A 29 -12.98 5.93 13.76
C HIS A 29 -11.84 6.94 13.83
N ASP A 30 -10.71 6.53 14.43
CA ASP A 30 -9.45 7.26 14.38
C ASP A 30 -8.71 6.93 13.09
N VAL A 31 -8.30 7.97 12.33
CA VAL A 31 -7.71 7.77 11.00
C VAL A 31 -6.46 8.64 10.85
N TYR A 32 -5.36 8.00 10.53
CA TYR A 32 -4.04 8.56 10.35
C TYR A 32 -3.54 8.38 8.91
N PRO A 33 -3.84 9.31 7.99
CA PRO A 33 -3.19 9.35 6.68
C PRO A 33 -1.71 9.66 6.85
N SER A 34 -0.84 8.73 6.44
CA SER A 34 0.60 8.88 6.60
C SER A 34 1.24 9.41 5.32
N THR A 35 2.06 10.45 5.45
CA THR A 35 2.96 10.92 4.38
C THR A 35 4.37 10.46 4.69
N LEU A 36 4.96 9.74 3.74
CA LEU A 36 6.30 9.19 3.87
C LEU A 36 7.36 10.28 3.60
N THR A 37 8.54 10.14 4.18
CA THR A 37 9.66 11.08 4.03
C THR A 37 10.01 11.30 2.55
N GLY A 38 10.10 12.56 2.16
CA GLY A 38 10.40 12.96 0.78
C GLY A 38 9.18 13.01 -0.15
N LEU A 39 7.98 12.71 0.34
CA LEU A 39 6.74 12.74 -0.44
C LEU A 39 5.76 13.81 0.08
N GLY A 40 4.77 14.17 -0.73
CA GLY A 40 3.72 15.12 -0.38
C GLY A 40 4.26 16.38 0.33
N GLU A 41 3.64 16.78 1.46
CA GLU A 41 4.08 17.93 2.26
C GLU A 41 5.45 17.75 2.93
N ARG A 42 6.01 16.53 2.92
CA ARG A 42 7.35 16.22 3.43
C ARG A 42 8.42 16.22 2.33
N ILE A 43 8.12 16.75 1.14
CA ILE A 43 9.04 16.86 -0.01
C ILE A 43 10.36 17.54 0.35
N HIS A 44 10.34 18.48 1.28
CA HIS A 44 11.54 19.19 1.76
C HIS A 44 12.56 18.28 2.47
N LEU A 45 12.19 17.04 2.80
CA LEU A 45 13.05 16.01 3.39
C LEU A 45 13.58 15.02 2.34
N ALA A 46 13.22 15.20 1.06
CA ALA A 46 13.71 14.33 0.00
C ALA A 46 15.22 14.43 -0.16
N SER A 47 15.90 13.30 -0.15
CA SER A 47 17.34 13.19 -0.34
C SER A 47 17.72 11.83 -0.94
N PRO A 48 18.94 11.67 -1.48
CA PRO A 48 19.42 10.39 -2.01
C PRO A 48 19.48 9.26 -0.97
N GLU A 49 19.51 9.59 0.33
CA GLU A 49 19.59 8.64 1.44
C GLU A 49 18.19 8.07 1.83
N VAL A 50 17.10 8.66 1.30
CA VAL A 50 15.75 8.15 1.57
C VAL A 50 15.52 6.85 0.83
N ASP A 51 15.27 5.80 1.59
CA ASP A 51 15.11 4.43 1.11
C ASP A 51 13.84 3.77 1.67
N LEU A 52 13.63 2.49 1.40
CA LEU A 52 12.47 1.73 1.89
C LEU A 52 12.45 1.64 3.42
N ASP A 53 13.63 1.48 4.05
CA ASP A 53 13.76 1.42 5.50
C ASP A 53 13.35 2.73 6.18
N THR A 54 13.68 3.86 5.57
CA THR A 54 13.22 5.19 5.98
C THR A 54 11.69 5.26 5.98
N HIS A 55 11.04 4.81 4.91
CA HIS A 55 9.58 4.81 4.78
C HIS A 55 8.89 3.86 5.76
N ILE A 56 9.47 2.67 6.00
CA ILE A 56 8.97 1.75 7.03
C ILE A 56 9.08 2.41 8.41
N THR A 57 10.22 3.06 8.70
CA THR A 57 10.46 3.75 9.97
C THR A 57 9.50 4.90 10.20
N ASP A 58 9.12 5.66 9.16
CA ASP A 58 8.09 6.71 9.27
C ASP A 58 6.79 6.18 9.86
N VAL A 59 6.33 5.03 9.37
CA VAL A 59 5.04 4.44 9.80
C VAL A 59 5.17 3.75 11.17
N VAL A 60 6.30 3.09 11.44
CA VAL A 60 6.59 2.52 12.76
C VAL A 60 6.57 3.62 13.81
N ASN A 61 7.29 4.72 13.57
CA ASN A 61 7.33 5.86 14.48
C ASN A 61 5.94 6.48 14.68
N LEU A 62 5.13 6.61 13.62
CA LEU A 62 3.74 7.07 13.78
C LEU A 62 2.97 6.18 14.74
N ILE A 63 3.05 4.85 14.59
CA ILE A 63 2.34 3.89 15.43
C ILE A 63 2.85 3.96 16.88
N GLU A 64 4.16 4.05 17.09
CA GLU A 64 4.77 4.06 18.41
C GLU A 64 4.57 5.38 19.16
N PHE A 65 4.83 6.53 18.52
CA PHE A 65 4.75 7.84 19.18
C PHE A 65 3.32 8.33 19.41
N GLU A 66 2.35 7.90 18.60
CA GLU A 66 0.91 8.11 18.86
C GLU A 66 0.31 7.01 19.75
N ASP A 67 1.13 6.06 20.22
CA ASP A 67 0.74 4.88 21.05
C ASP A 67 -0.48 4.13 20.49
N LEU A 68 -0.48 3.89 19.17
CA LEU A 68 -1.58 3.22 18.48
C LEU A 68 -1.53 1.71 18.71
N HIS A 69 -2.71 1.14 18.95
CA HIS A 69 -2.92 -0.30 19.14
C HIS A 69 -4.08 -0.79 18.27
N ASP A 70 -4.12 -2.09 18.03
CA ASP A 70 -5.15 -2.74 17.20
C ASP A 70 -5.33 -2.07 15.83
N VAL A 71 -4.22 -1.65 15.23
CA VAL A 71 -4.19 -0.86 14.01
C VAL A 71 -4.65 -1.68 12.80
N VAL A 72 -5.60 -1.17 12.04
CA VAL A 72 -5.86 -1.58 10.65
C VAL A 72 -4.89 -0.80 9.78
N LEU A 73 -3.83 -1.48 9.32
CA LEU A 73 -2.75 -0.88 8.55
C LEU A 73 -2.98 -1.13 7.06
N LEU A 74 -3.28 -0.05 6.31
CA LEU A 74 -3.55 -0.12 4.87
C LEU A 74 -2.37 0.43 4.07
N GLY A 75 -1.90 -0.34 3.09
CA GLY A 75 -0.92 0.08 2.09
C GLY A 75 -1.47 -0.02 0.68
N HIS A 76 -1.36 1.07 -0.08
CA HIS A 76 -1.73 1.14 -1.49
C HIS A 76 -0.49 0.98 -2.38
N SER A 77 -0.57 0.15 -3.43
CA SER A 77 0.48 0.06 -4.45
C SER A 77 1.88 -0.18 -3.85
N TYR A 78 2.86 0.70 -4.11
CA TYR A 78 4.20 0.71 -3.51
C TYR A 78 4.17 0.45 -1.99
N ALA A 79 3.21 1.05 -1.29
CA ALA A 79 3.12 0.92 0.16
C ALA A 79 2.81 -0.52 0.66
N GLY A 80 2.51 -1.45 -0.23
CA GLY A 80 2.48 -2.88 0.10
C GLY A 80 3.79 -3.36 0.73
N LEU A 81 4.96 -2.90 0.22
CA LEU A 81 6.26 -3.19 0.82
C LEU A 81 6.40 -2.52 2.20
N VAL A 82 5.98 -1.26 2.29
CA VAL A 82 6.09 -0.47 3.54
C VAL A 82 5.29 -1.15 4.65
N VAL A 83 4.00 -1.45 4.43
CA VAL A 83 3.14 -2.05 5.46
C VAL A 83 3.58 -3.47 5.82
N THR A 84 4.16 -4.23 4.88
CA THR A 84 4.75 -5.53 5.15
C THR A 84 5.97 -5.40 6.08
N GLY A 85 6.85 -4.42 5.83
CA GLY A 85 8.00 -4.13 6.69
C GLY A 85 7.61 -3.59 8.06
N VAL A 86 6.55 -2.77 8.15
CA VAL A 86 5.99 -2.30 9.43
C VAL A 86 5.46 -3.47 10.25
N ALA A 87 4.71 -4.38 9.61
CA ALA A 87 4.21 -5.59 10.27
C ALA A 87 5.31 -6.52 10.78
N ASP A 88 6.47 -6.51 10.13
CA ASP A 88 7.66 -7.25 10.60
C ASP A 88 8.25 -6.63 11.87
N ARG A 89 8.18 -5.31 12.03
CA ARG A 89 8.79 -4.58 13.17
C ARG A 89 7.88 -4.49 14.39
N VAL A 90 6.60 -4.21 14.18
CA VAL A 90 5.63 -3.96 15.25
C VAL A 90 4.35 -4.80 15.09
N PRO A 91 4.46 -6.15 14.92
CA PRO A 91 3.29 -7.00 14.67
C PRO A 91 2.26 -6.92 15.80
N ASP A 92 2.69 -6.72 17.04
CA ASP A 92 1.82 -6.67 18.22
C ASP A 92 0.94 -5.40 18.27
N ARG A 93 1.23 -4.40 17.44
CA ARG A 93 0.43 -3.18 17.32
C ARG A 93 -0.67 -3.29 16.24
N ILE A 94 -0.61 -4.31 15.39
CA ILE A 94 -1.44 -4.44 14.19
C ILE A 94 -2.50 -5.51 14.39
N SER A 95 -3.76 -5.15 14.18
CA SER A 95 -4.88 -6.10 14.19
C SER A 95 -5.14 -6.70 12.80
N GLN A 96 -4.86 -5.93 11.73
CA GLN A 96 -5.11 -6.36 10.36
C GLN A 96 -4.23 -5.60 9.36
N LEU A 97 -3.75 -6.31 8.34
CA LEU A 97 -3.10 -5.72 7.16
C LEU A 97 -4.08 -5.64 5.99
N VAL A 98 -4.13 -4.49 5.34
CA VAL A 98 -4.95 -4.27 4.13
C VAL A 98 -4.04 -3.86 2.98
N TYR A 99 -4.06 -4.64 1.92
CA TYR A 99 -3.31 -4.42 0.68
C TYR A 99 -4.29 -3.92 -0.38
N LEU A 100 -4.21 -2.64 -0.71
CA LEU A 100 -5.09 -2.00 -1.67
C LEU A 100 -4.44 -1.98 -3.05
N ASP A 101 -5.00 -2.77 -3.96
CA ASP A 101 -4.51 -2.99 -5.33
C ASP A 101 -3.01 -3.30 -5.41
N THR A 102 -2.55 -4.11 -4.45
CA THR A 102 -1.16 -4.58 -4.29
C THR A 102 -1.16 -5.88 -3.48
N GLY A 103 0.02 -6.43 -3.18
CA GLY A 103 0.18 -7.63 -2.38
C GLY A 103 1.38 -7.58 -1.44
N ALA A 104 1.46 -8.56 -0.55
CA ALA A 104 2.65 -8.79 0.24
C ALA A 104 3.74 -9.40 -0.63
N LEU A 105 4.93 -8.83 -0.57
CA LEU A 105 6.10 -9.33 -1.27
C LEU A 105 7.06 -10.03 -0.30
N PRO A 106 7.79 -11.06 -0.75
CA PRO A 106 8.68 -11.85 0.11
C PRO A 106 9.93 -11.07 0.53
N ASP A 107 10.58 -11.59 1.59
CA ASP A 107 11.90 -11.12 2.02
C ASP A 107 12.91 -11.08 0.87
N GLY A 108 13.75 -10.06 0.85
CA GLY A 108 14.76 -9.82 -0.16
C GLY A 108 14.24 -9.18 -1.45
N THR A 109 12.93 -8.93 -1.58
CA THR A 109 12.38 -8.28 -2.78
C THR A 109 12.94 -6.87 -2.97
N VAL A 110 13.44 -6.59 -4.15
CA VAL A 110 13.82 -5.26 -4.64
C VAL A 110 12.76 -4.84 -5.65
N LEU A 111 12.03 -3.74 -5.36
CA LEU A 111 10.84 -3.40 -6.15
C LEU A 111 11.14 -3.23 -7.64
N ILE A 112 12.21 -2.50 -7.98
CA ILE A 112 12.57 -2.26 -9.38
C ILE A 112 12.88 -3.57 -10.15
N GLU A 113 13.23 -4.64 -9.46
CA GLU A 113 13.51 -5.94 -10.08
C GLU A 113 12.23 -6.74 -10.39
N THR A 114 11.08 -6.32 -9.86
CA THR A 114 9.78 -6.94 -10.19
C THR A 114 9.23 -6.47 -11.53
N PHE A 115 9.75 -5.37 -12.07
CA PHE A 115 9.37 -4.86 -13.37
C PHE A 115 10.05 -5.65 -14.50
N GLN A 116 9.38 -5.73 -15.65
CA GLN A 116 9.99 -6.29 -16.86
C GLN A 116 11.24 -5.50 -17.27
N SER A 117 12.22 -6.16 -17.87
CA SER A 117 13.53 -5.56 -18.18
C SER A 117 13.46 -4.27 -19.01
N GLU A 118 12.47 -4.11 -19.86
CA GLU A 118 12.28 -2.89 -20.66
C GLU A 118 11.76 -1.74 -19.80
N ALA A 119 10.73 -1.98 -18.98
CA ALA A 119 10.19 -1.00 -18.06
C ALA A 119 11.24 -0.58 -17.01
N ARG A 120 11.99 -1.54 -16.47
CA ARG A 120 13.08 -1.25 -15.55
C ARG A 120 14.12 -0.30 -16.17
N ARG A 121 14.60 -0.58 -17.38
CA ARG A 121 15.57 0.28 -18.08
C ARG A 121 15.03 1.68 -18.33
N HIS A 122 13.75 1.78 -18.68
CA HIS A 122 13.09 3.07 -18.88
C HIS A 122 13.05 3.89 -17.59
N ILE A 123 12.67 3.26 -16.47
CA ILE A 123 12.68 3.90 -15.15
C ILE A 123 14.09 4.38 -14.78
N GLU A 124 15.10 3.51 -14.91
CA GLU A 124 16.51 3.84 -14.61
C GLU A 124 16.99 5.02 -15.48
N GLN A 125 16.60 5.06 -16.74
CA GLN A 125 16.92 6.18 -17.64
C GLN A 125 16.24 7.50 -17.18
N GLN A 126 14.96 7.45 -16.81
CA GLN A 126 14.26 8.65 -16.30
C GLN A 126 14.90 9.17 -15.02
N VAL A 127 15.35 8.29 -14.12
CA VAL A 127 16.07 8.67 -12.91
C VAL A 127 17.36 9.40 -13.24
N GLU A 128 18.15 8.92 -14.20
CA GLU A 128 19.41 9.57 -14.61
C GLU A 128 19.18 10.90 -15.33
N GLU A 129 18.26 10.94 -16.29
CA GLU A 129 18.09 12.09 -17.19
C GLU A 129 17.29 13.24 -16.55
N ALA A 130 16.25 12.92 -15.77
CA ALA A 130 15.33 13.90 -15.19
C ALA A 130 15.34 13.93 -13.66
N GLY A 131 15.67 12.80 -13.00
CA GLY A 131 15.67 12.65 -11.55
C GLY A 131 16.96 13.01 -10.84
N GLY A 132 18.00 13.44 -11.57
CA GLY A 132 19.32 13.79 -11.01
C GLY A 132 20.03 12.59 -10.38
N GLY A 133 19.77 11.37 -10.87
CA GLY A 133 20.39 10.12 -10.45
C GLY A 133 19.81 9.50 -9.16
N TRP A 134 18.80 10.11 -8.54
CA TRP A 134 18.27 9.61 -7.27
C TRP A 134 16.75 9.77 -7.07
N ARG A 135 16.07 10.45 -7.97
CA ARG A 135 14.61 10.58 -7.93
C ARG A 135 13.99 9.88 -9.13
N PHE A 136 12.92 9.16 -8.90
CA PHE A 136 12.07 8.68 -9.97
C PHE A 136 10.97 9.72 -10.20
N PRO A 137 11.04 10.49 -11.30
CA PRO A 137 10.06 11.52 -11.60
C PRO A 137 8.65 10.95 -11.66
N MET A 138 7.65 11.73 -11.21
CA MET A 138 6.26 11.38 -11.45
C MET A 138 6.02 11.24 -12.95
N PRO A 139 5.59 10.07 -13.46
CA PRO A 139 5.36 9.87 -14.88
C PRO A 139 4.30 10.84 -15.42
N PRO A 140 4.44 11.31 -16.67
CA PRO A 140 3.36 12.05 -17.34
C PRO A 140 2.10 11.17 -17.43
N GLN A 141 0.93 11.80 -17.59
CA GLN A 141 -0.35 11.09 -17.56
C GLN A 141 -0.43 9.94 -18.58
N GLU A 142 0.17 10.12 -19.74
CA GLU A 142 0.19 9.12 -20.81
C GLU A 142 0.95 7.83 -20.40
N GLU A 143 1.95 7.98 -19.54
CA GLU A 143 2.77 6.87 -19.04
C GLU A 143 2.27 6.34 -17.69
N LEU A 144 1.54 7.17 -16.93
CA LEU A 144 1.06 6.80 -15.59
C LEU A 144 0.18 5.55 -15.63
N ALA A 145 -0.58 5.35 -16.72
CA ALA A 145 -1.39 4.17 -16.94
C ALA A 145 -0.59 2.85 -17.01
N THR A 146 0.74 2.91 -17.22
CA THR A 146 1.61 1.72 -17.21
C THR A 146 1.93 1.25 -15.79
N PHE A 147 1.77 2.12 -14.78
CA PHE A 147 1.96 1.82 -13.37
C PHE A 147 0.65 1.47 -12.65
N GLY A 148 -0.49 1.74 -13.29
CA GLY A 148 -1.80 1.38 -12.78
C GLY A 148 -2.93 2.02 -13.60
N SER A 149 -4.04 1.31 -13.71
CA SER A 149 -5.22 1.78 -14.47
C SER A 149 -5.75 3.10 -13.91
N LEU A 150 -6.01 4.07 -14.79
CA LEU A 150 -6.61 5.37 -14.47
C LEU A 150 -8.16 5.34 -14.56
N GLU A 151 -8.75 4.17 -14.73
CA GLU A 151 -10.19 4.01 -14.86
C GLU A 151 -10.93 4.63 -13.66
N GLY A 152 -12.01 5.35 -13.95
CA GLY A 152 -12.86 5.99 -12.95
C GLY A 152 -12.34 7.33 -12.42
N LEU A 153 -11.14 7.78 -12.80
CA LEU A 153 -10.65 9.12 -12.44
C LEU A 153 -11.34 10.19 -13.27
N SER A 154 -11.81 11.25 -12.61
CA SER A 154 -12.28 12.46 -13.26
C SER A 154 -11.11 13.38 -13.68
N ASP A 155 -11.37 14.35 -14.55
CA ASP A 155 -10.39 15.38 -14.90
C ASP A 155 -9.88 16.14 -13.67
N ALA A 156 -10.75 16.36 -12.68
CA ALA A 156 -10.37 16.99 -11.41
C ALA A 156 -9.44 16.12 -10.57
N ASP A 157 -9.61 14.78 -10.58
CA ASP A 157 -8.72 13.85 -9.90
C ASP A 157 -7.35 13.79 -10.57
N LEU A 158 -7.32 13.80 -11.90
CA LEU A 158 -6.08 13.85 -12.69
C LEU A 158 -5.33 15.18 -12.48
N GLU A 159 -6.04 16.30 -12.38
CA GLU A 159 -5.44 17.59 -12.05
C GLU A 159 -4.88 17.61 -10.62
N LEU A 160 -5.60 17.03 -9.66
CA LEU A 160 -5.13 16.90 -8.28
C LEU A 160 -3.86 16.04 -8.22
N LEU A 161 -3.82 14.91 -8.92
CA LEU A 161 -2.62 14.08 -9.05
C LEU A 161 -1.44 14.88 -9.59
N ARG A 162 -1.63 15.59 -10.71
CA ARG A 162 -0.56 16.40 -11.34
C ARG A 162 -0.04 17.53 -10.45
N SER A 163 -0.91 18.13 -9.64
CA SER A 163 -0.55 19.27 -8.79
C SER A 163 0.08 18.89 -7.46
N CYS A 164 -0.20 17.69 -6.93
CA CYS A 164 0.19 17.29 -5.59
C CYS A 164 1.18 16.11 -5.54
N ALA A 165 1.29 15.32 -6.61
CA ALA A 165 2.28 14.25 -6.68
C ALA A 165 3.69 14.84 -6.85
N VAL A 166 4.67 14.16 -6.28
CA VAL A 166 6.08 14.58 -6.29
C VAL A 166 6.98 13.42 -6.68
N ASP A 167 8.21 13.71 -7.10
CA ASP A 167 9.19 12.70 -7.45
C ASP A 167 9.45 11.75 -6.28
N GLN A 168 9.53 10.46 -6.58
CA GLN A 168 9.79 9.40 -5.60
C GLN A 168 11.29 9.25 -5.36
N PRO A 169 11.82 9.26 -4.12
CA PRO A 169 13.19 8.88 -3.86
C PRO A 169 13.48 7.47 -4.37
N PHE A 170 14.44 7.31 -5.28
CA PHE A 170 14.65 6.04 -5.98
C PHE A 170 15.24 4.94 -5.10
N GLY A 171 15.91 5.32 -3.98
CA GLY A 171 16.34 4.37 -2.95
C GLY A 171 15.21 3.48 -2.43
N THR A 172 13.98 3.97 -2.44
CA THR A 172 12.78 3.24 -2.03
C THR A 172 12.40 2.09 -2.97
N PHE A 173 12.87 2.14 -4.23
CA PHE A 173 12.65 1.10 -5.25
C PHE A 173 13.82 0.11 -5.35
N THR A 174 15.01 0.51 -4.90
CA THR A 174 16.24 -0.27 -5.05
C THR A 174 16.70 -0.95 -3.78
N GLN A 175 16.23 -0.52 -2.61
CA GLN A 175 16.55 -1.19 -1.36
C GLN A 175 15.72 -2.48 -1.21
N PRO A 176 16.36 -3.61 -0.87
CA PRO A 176 15.64 -4.86 -0.64
C PRO A 176 14.79 -4.79 0.64
N LEU A 177 13.55 -5.29 0.56
CA LEU A 177 12.71 -5.52 1.73
C LEU A 177 13.39 -6.52 2.67
N ARG A 178 13.40 -6.23 3.98
CA ARG A 178 13.98 -7.09 5.02
C ARG A 178 12.91 -7.54 5.99
N LEU A 179 12.68 -8.86 6.06
CA LEU A 179 11.67 -9.49 6.90
C LEU A 179 12.34 -10.57 7.76
N GLN A 180 12.26 -10.41 9.08
CA GLN A 180 12.95 -11.30 10.03
C GLN A 180 12.03 -11.85 11.12
N ASN A 181 10.85 -11.24 11.31
CA ASN A 181 9.92 -11.60 12.37
C ASN A 181 8.75 -12.44 11.84
N PRO A 182 8.70 -13.76 12.14
CA PRO A 182 7.62 -14.62 11.67
C PRO A 182 6.25 -14.31 12.30
N ALA A 183 6.18 -13.52 13.39
CA ALA A 183 4.91 -13.14 14.01
C ALA A 183 3.96 -12.42 13.05
N ARG A 184 4.50 -11.67 12.05
CA ARG A 184 3.73 -11.01 10.99
C ARG A 184 2.88 -11.99 10.17
N GLU A 185 3.31 -13.26 10.06
CA GLU A 185 2.62 -14.26 9.24
C GLU A 185 1.24 -14.62 9.80
N ALA A 186 1.09 -14.55 11.11
CA ALA A 186 -0.16 -14.82 11.81
C ALA A 186 -1.21 -13.70 11.64
N LEU A 187 -0.81 -12.49 11.26
CA LEU A 187 -1.72 -11.36 11.11
C LEU A 187 -2.77 -11.63 10.02
N PRO A 188 -4.05 -11.29 10.26
CA PRO A 188 -5.08 -11.28 9.23
C PRO A 188 -4.73 -10.33 8.10
N LYS A 189 -4.92 -10.76 6.85
CA LYS A 189 -4.59 -10.00 5.65
C LYS A 189 -5.80 -9.89 4.72
N VAL A 190 -6.02 -8.70 4.18
CA VAL A 190 -7.06 -8.45 3.19
C VAL A 190 -6.45 -7.84 1.95
N GLY A 191 -6.67 -8.44 0.79
CA GLY A 191 -6.41 -7.83 -0.51
C GLY A 191 -7.68 -7.18 -1.03
N ILE A 192 -7.69 -5.86 -1.23
CA ILE A 192 -8.76 -5.15 -1.94
C ILE A 192 -8.30 -5.02 -3.38
N LEU A 193 -9.00 -5.73 -4.26
CA LEU A 193 -8.66 -5.86 -5.68
C LEU A 193 -9.45 -4.83 -6.48
N CYS A 194 -8.76 -3.94 -7.18
CA CYS A 194 -9.38 -2.87 -7.95
C CYS A 194 -9.17 -3.05 -9.44
N SER A 195 -7.93 -3.06 -9.89
CA SER A 195 -7.56 -3.21 -11.30
C SER A 195 -7.39 -4.69 -11.74
N PHE A 196 -7.45 -5.61 -10.80
CA PHE A 196 -7.40 -7.06 -11.04
C PHE A 196 -8.66 -7.73 -10.50
N SER A 197 -9.15 -8.74 -11.21
CA SER A 197 -10.21 -9.62 -10.71
C SER A 197 -9.68 -10.66 -9.72
N LEU A 198 -10.56 -11.20 -8.90
CA LEU A 198 -10.21 -12.30 -7.99
C LEU A 198 -9.71 -13.54 -8.77
N GLU A 199 -10.29 -13.83 -9.94
CA GLU A 199 -9.88 -14.95 -10.79
C GLU A 199 -8.41 -14.78 -11.26
N GLU A 200 -8.04 -13.58 -11.73
CA GLU A 200 -6.66 -13.28 -12.15
C GLU A 200 -5.67 -13.43 -11.00
N VAL A 201 -6.00 -12.87 -9.83
CA VAL A 201 -5.13 -12.96 -8.64
C VAL A 201 -4.97 -14.42 -8.20
N GLN A 202 -6.07 -15.20 -8.17
CA GLN A 202 -6.01 -16.63 -7.84
C GLN A 202 -5.19 -17.43 -8.86
N ALA A 203 -5.31 -17.12 -10.15
CA ALA A 203 -4.50 -17.75 -11.19
C ALA A 203 -3.00 -17.45 -11.02
N ILE A 204 -2.65 -16.20 -10.68
CA ILE A 204 -1.26 -15.81 -10.41
C ILE A 204 -0.72 -16.53 -9.18
N ILE A 205 -1.48 -16.61 -8.08
CA ILE A 205 -1.09 -17.36 -6.88
C ILE A 205 -0.90 -18.85 -7.21
N ALA A 206 -1.84 -19.44 -7.94
CA ALA A 206 -1.79 -20.85 -8.33
C ALA A 206 -0.65 -21.18 -9.31
N SER A 207 -0.14 -20.19 -10.04
CA SER A 207 1.01 -20.37 -10.94
C SER A 207 2.32 -20.73 -10.21
N GLY A 208 2.35 -20.54 -8.88
CA GLY A 208 3.54 -20.76 -8.06
C GLY A 208 4.62 -19.68 -8.23
N ASN A 209 4.25 -18.50 -8.78
CA ASN A 209 5.18 -17.38 -8.90
C ASN A 209 5.69 -16.99 -7.50
N PRO A 210 7.02 -16.98 -7.27
CA PRO A 210 7.61 -16.70 -5.96
C PRO A 210 7.19 -15.35 -5.36
N LEU A 211 6.92 -14.35 -6.18
CA LEU A 211 6.50 -13.02 -5.73
C LEU A 211 5.13 -13.02 -5.03
N PHE A 212 4.26 -13.98 -5.38
CA PHE A 212 2.90 -14.08 -4.81
C PHE A 212 2.77 -15.17 -3.75
N ARG A 213 3.89 -15.80 -3.37
CA ARG A 213 3.92 -16.88 -2.37
C ARG A 213 3.30 -16.48 -1.04
N GLU A 214 3.54 -15.26 -0.58
CA GLU A 214 3.01 -14.73 0.67
C GLU A 214 1.47 -14.63 0.65
N MET A 215 0.87 -14.46 -0.54
CA MET A 215 -0.58 -14.33 -0.71
C MET A 215 -1.33 -15.68 -0.76
N ALA A 216 -0.61 -16.79 -0.80
CA ALA A 216 -1.18 -18.14 -0.79
C ALA A 216 -1.55 -18.64 0.63
N GLY A 217 -1.22 -17.88 1.68
CA GLY A 217 -1.44 -18.27 3.07
C GLY A 217 -2.92 -18.27 3.49
N PRO A 218 -3.27 -19.04 4.55
CA PRO A 218 -4.65 -19.18 5.01
C PRO A 218 -5.25 -17.92 5.64
N ASN A 219 -4.41 -16.95 6.01
CA ASN A 219 -4.83 -15.70 6.67
C ASN A 219 -5.23 -14.59 5.68
N TRP A 220 -5.35 -14.91 4.39
CA TRP A 220 -5.76 -13.97 3.36
C TRP A 220 -7.26 -14.04 3.07
N ARG A 221 -7.87 -12.86 2.94
CA ARG A 221 -9.17 -12.63 2.31
C ARG A 221 -8.99 -11.69 1.14
N PHE A 222 -9.84 -11.87 0.12
CA PHE A 222 -9.88 -10.96 -1.01
C PHE A 222 -11.28 -10.36 -1.13
N VAL A 223 -11.34 -9.06 -1.40
CA VAL A 223 -12.56 -8.30 -1.66
C VAL A 223 -12.37 -7.56 -2.98
N GLU A 224 -13.33 -7.65 -3.87
CA GLU A 224 -13.30 -6.92 -5.13
C GLU A 224 -13.96 -5.55 -4.97
N LEU A 225 -13.29 -4.51 -5.44
CA LEU A 225 -13.79 -3.15 -5.62
C LEU A 225 -13.43 -2.72 -7.05
N PRO A 226 -14.12 -3.21 -8.08
CA PRO A 226 -13.74 -3.00 -9.48
C PRO A 226 -13.70 -1.51 -9.84
N THR A 227 -12.49 -1.02 -10.13
CA THR A 227 -12.18 0.35 -10.57
C THR A 227 -10.73 0.40 -11.04
N GLY A 228 -10.19 1.58 -11.35
CA GLY A 228 -8.76 1.76 -11.58
C GLY A 228 -7.91 1.65 -10.33
N HIS A 229 -6.59 1.84 -10.51
CA HIS A 229 -5.57 1.69 -9.48
C HIS A 229 -5.68 2.70 -8.31
N TYR A 230 -6.49 3.74 -8.46
CA TYR A 230 -6.60 4.85 -7.50
C TYR A 230 -8.01 4.96 -6.88
N PRO A 231 -8.48 3.92 -6.15
CA PRO A 231 -9.85 3.88 -5.60
C PRO A 231 -10.12 5.00 -4.58
N MET A 232 -9.09 5.56 -3.93
CA MET A 232 -9.22 6.69 -3.02
C MET A 232 -9.71 7.97 -3.71
N PHE A 233 -9.61 8.03 -5.05
CA PHE A 233 -10.15 9.11 -5.89
C PHE A 233 -11.41 8.68 -6.63
N SER A 234 -11.37 7.54 -7.33
CA SER A 234 -12.46 7.08 -8.20
C SER A 234 -13.69 6.57 -7.44
N ARG A 235 -13.50 5.91 -6.28
CA ARG A 235 -14.57 5.31 -5.47
C ARG A 235 -14.33 5.47 -3.96
N PRO A 236 -14.13 6.70 -3.44
CA PRO A 236 -13.74 6.93 -2.05
C PRO A 236 -14.77 6.45 -1.02
N ASP A 237 -16.08 6.62 -1.31
CA ASP A 237 -17.15 6.21 -0.41
C ASP A 237 -17.30 4.68 -0.36
N ASP A 238 -17.18 4.02 -1.52
CA ASP A 238 -17.22 2.56 -1.59
C ASP A 238 -16.00 1.93 -0.90
N LEU A 239 -14.81 2.51 -1.10
CA LEU A 239 -13.60 2.08 -0.40
C LEU A 239 -13.77 2.22 1.12
N ALA A 240 -14.30 3.35 1.59
CA ALA A 240 -14.58 3.54 3.01
C ALA A 240 -15.60 2.51 3.52
N THR A 241 -16.65 2.20 2.75
CA THR A 241 -17.64 1.16 3.09
C THR A 241 -16.97 -0.21 3.22
N VAL A 242 -16.14 -0.60 2.25
CA VAL A 242 -15.39 -1.86 2.32
C VAL A 242 -14.53 -1.91 3.59
N LEU A 243 -13.81 -0.83 3.92
CA LEU A 243 -12.98 -0.78 5.13
C LEU A 243 -13.80 -0.90 6.43
N LEU A 244 -14.98 -0.29 6.49
CA LEU A 244 -15.89 -0.38 7.63
C LEU A 244 -16.48 -1.78 7.83
N GLU A 245 -16.67 -2.53 6.73
CA GLU A 245 -17.22 -3.89 6.74
C GLU A 245 -16.16 -4.97 6.98
N LEU A 246 -14.87 -4.61 7.03
CA LEU A 246 -13.83 -5.57 7.36
C LEU A 246 -14.05 -6.09 8.79
N PRO A 247 -14.00 -7.42 9.02
CA PRO A 247 -14.13 -7.95 10.35
C PRO A 247 -13.00 -7.43 11.23
N SER A 248 -13.33 -6.95 12.41
CA SER A 248 -12.35 -6.59 13.43
C SER A 248 -11.46 -7.81 13.70
N GLY A 249 -10.14 -7.66 13.66
CA GLY A 249 -9.16 -8.75 13.76
C GLY A 249 -9.15 -9.56 15.06
N ALA A 250 -10.16 -9.42 15.91
CA ALA A 250 -10.35 -10.11 17.16
C ALA A 250 -11.65 -10.93 17.14
N THR A 251 -11.74 -11.97 16.30
CA THR A 251 -12.73 -13.03 16.54
C THR A 251 -12.11 -14.39 16.35
N SER A 252 -11.92 -15.07 17.50
CA SER A 252 -11.77 -16.51 17.60
C SER A 252 -12.68 -17.22 16.59
N TYR A 253 -12.12 -18.15 15.83
CA TYR A 253 -12.87 -19.17 15.11
C TYR A 253 -13.83 -19.84 16.09
N ASP A 254 -15.12 -19.55 15.95
CA ASP A 254 -16.17 -20.37 16.56
C ASP A 254 -16.34 -21.61 15.68
N ASP A 255 -15.77 -22.72 16.15
CA ASP A 255 -15.92 -24.05 15.57
C ASP A 255 -17.38 -24.48 15.70
N GLY A 256 -18.20 -24.06 14.75
CA GLY A 256 -19.59 -24.53 14.60
C GLY A 256 -19.67 -25.99 14.13
N GLN A 257 -19.02 -26.91 14.83
CA GLN A 257 -19.32 -28.33 14.79
C GLN A 257 -19.64 -28.84 16.20
N ARG A 258 -20.90 -28.81 16.57
CA ARG A 258 -21.45 -29.79 17.52
C ARG A 258 -22.69 -30.43 16.93
N SER A 259 -22.45 -31.63 16.52
CA SER A 259 -23.21 -32.86 16.74
C SER A 259 -24.72 -32.72 17.06
N THR A 260 -25.56 -33.25 16.28
CA THR A 260 -26.32 -34.47 16.64
C THR A 260 -26.70 -35.20 15.40
#